data_f424539647bdf0a76826fa8570845cd9
#
_entry.id   f424539647bdf0a76826fa8570845cd9
#
_cell.length_a   1.000
_cell.length_b   1.000
_cell.length_c   1.000
_cell.angle_alpha   90.00
_cell.angle_beta   90.00
_cell.angle_gamma   90.00
#
_symmetry.space_group_name_H-M   'P 1'
#
loop_
_entity.id
_entity.type
_entity.pdbx_description
1 polymer ?
#
loop_
_entity_poly.entity_id
_entity_poly.type
_entity_poly.pdbx_seq_one_letter_code
_entity_poly.pdbx_strand_id
1 'polypeptide(L)'
;MPYRNFGGGDDYDKRRIHWQAWWKLCLPKYKGGMGFRDFHSFNLAMLAKQVWRLLYNPDFLCARVLRAKYYPDGRLLKAKLKSGSSFTWQSVLAGLECFKRGYIWRVGDGTQINIWNDNWTPGSHNLKVLTPRGNIVISTVDELINPIDGRWDEELIKLLLGQLMYTGFSKFQSIVVEKILLPGILIGMAYLL
;
A
#
# COMPACT_ATOMS: atom_id res chain seq x y z
N MET A 1 -9.51 21.06 -5.46
CA MET A 1 -9.34 22.50 -5.72
C MET A 1 -8.59 22.66 -7.02
N PRO A 2 -9.11 23.41 -8.00
CA PRO A 2 -8.35 23.67 -9.21
C PRO A 2 -7.16 24.57 -8.85
N TYR A 3 -5.97 24.14 -9.17
CA TYR A 3 -4.77 24.97 -9.09
C TYR A 3 -4.98 26.18 -10.00
N ARG A 4 -5.11 27.36 -9.40
CA ARG A 4 -5.26 28.62 -10.14
C ARG A 4 -4.05 28.75 -11.08
N ASN A 5 -4.34 28.99 -12.36
CA ASN A 5 -3.37 29.43 -13.32
C ASN A 5 -2.70 30.69 -12.79
N PHE A 6 -1.41 30.63 -12.48
CA PHE A 6 -0.61 31.83 -12.39
C PHE A 6 -0.38 32.33 -13.82
N GLY A 7 -1.40 32.99 -14.37
CA GLY A 7 -1.39 33.51 -15.70
C GLY A 7 -0.55 34.78 -15.77
N GLY A 8 0.53 34.73 -16.51
CA GLY A 8 1.10 35.93 -17.09
C GLY A 8 0.25 36.31 -18.30
N GLY A 9 -0.39 37.49 -18.31
CA GLY A 9 -1.12 37.97 -19.46
C GLY A 9 -0.19 38.23 -20.66
N ASP A 10 -0.72 38.06 -21.86
CA ASP A 10 -0.09 38.36 -23.12
C ASP A 10 0.13 39.88 -23.27
N ASP A 11 1.27 40.34 -22.85
CA ASP A 11 1.78 41.67 -23.16
C ASP A 11 3.14 41.48 -23.88
N TYR A 12 3.15 41.71 -25.18
CA TYR A 12 4.25 41.38 -26.08
C TYR A 12 5.58 42.10 -25.78
N ASP A 13 5.56 43.09 -24.88
CA ASP A 13 6.70 43.97 -24.64
C ASP A 13 7.38 43.82 -23.26
N LYS A 14 6.92 42.89 -22.41
CA LYS A 14 7.58 42.62 -21.14
C LYS A 14 8.02 41.17 -21.07
N ARG A 15 9.34 40.94 -20.97
CA ARG A 15 9.92 39.64 -20.66
C ARG A 15 9.34 39.14 -19.33
N ARG A 16 8.17 38.46 -19.37
CA ARG A 16 7.56 37.83 -18.24
C ARG A 16 7.96 36.35 -18.21
N ILE A 17 8.23 35.86 -17.01
CA ILE A 17 8.46 34.43 -16.80
C ILE A 17 7.14 33.70 -17.10
N HIS A 18 7.11 32.88 -18.13
CA HIS A 18 5.95 32.02 -18.42
C HIS A 18 5.91 30.89 -17.39
N TRP A 19 5.07 31.02 -16.40
CA TRP A 19 4.82 29.97 -15.42
C TRP A 19 3.97 28.88 -16.07
N GLN A 20 4.54 27.70 -16.21
CA GLN A 20 3.79 26.52 -16.63
C GLN A 20 2.92 26.00 -15.48
N ALA A 21 1.72 25.50 -15.81
CA ALA A 21 0.88 24.87 -14.82
C ALA A 21 1.60 23.68 -14.17
N TRP A 22 1.48 23.53 -12.84
CA TRP A 22 2.20 22.49 -12.09
C TRP A 22 2.04 21.08 -12.66
N TRP A 23 0.82 20.71 -13.08
CA TRP A 23 0.56 19.40 -13.68
C TRP A 23 1.38 19.14 -14.95
N LYS A 24 1.66 20.19 -15.76
CA LYS A 24 2.53 20.07 -16.95
C LYS A 24 3.99 19.79 -16.55
N LEU A 25 4.46 20.42 -15.47
CA LEU A 25 5.80 20.17 -14.92
C LEU A 25 5.94 18.76 -14.38
N CYS A 26 4.85 18.18 -13.86
CA CYS A 26 4.82 16.81 -13.37
C CYS A 26 4.84 15.76 -14.49
N LEU A 27 4.52 16.12 -15.74
CA LEU A 27 4.61 15.18 -16.85
C LEU A 27 6.05 14.67 -17.03
N PRO A 28 6.22 13.42 -17.48
CA PRO A 28 7.54 12.88 -17.82
C PRO A 28 8.22 13.70 -18.94
N LYS A 29 9.54 13.70 -18.97
CA LYS A 29 10.34 14.46 -19.95
C LYS A 29 9.94 14.15 -21.41
N TYR A 30 9.65 12.88 -21.72
CA TYR A 30 9.21 12.47 -23.06
C TYR A 30 7.83 13.03 -23.47
N LYS A 31 7.04 13.54 -22.52
CA LYS A 31 5.76 14.25 -22.73
C LYS A 31 5.90 15.77 -22.60
N GLY A 32 7.12 16.30 -22.62
CA GLY A 32 7.38 17.73 -22.51
C GLY A 32 7.32 18.31 -21.12
N GLY A 33 7.25 17.48 -20.07
CA GLY A 33 7.34 17.90 -18.67
C GLY A 33 8.77 17.86 -18.13
N MET A 34 8.93 18.17 -16.86
CA MET A 34 10.19 18.10 -16.14
C MET A 34 10.29 16.89 -15.21
N GLY A 35 9.22 16.11 -15.10
CA GLY A 35 9.15 14.95 -14.21
C GLY A 35 9.09 15.31 -12.73
N PHE A 36 8.55 16.49 -12.40
CA PHE A 36 8.35 16.85 -11.00
C PHE A 36 7.30 15.95 -10.36
N ARG A 37 7.48 15.68 -9.05
CA ARG A 37 6.52 14.89 -8.30
C ARG A 37 5.25 15.70 -8.02
N ASP A 38 4.10 15.08 -8.25
CA ASP A 38 2.83 15.68 -7.85
C ASP A 38 2.74 15.78 -6.33
N PHE A 39 2.54 16.98 -5.82
CA PHE A 39 2.48 17.23 -4.38
C PHE A 39 1.35 16.48 -3.68
N HIS A 40 0.22 16.30 -4.35
CA HIS A 40 -0.91 15.57 -3.76
C HIS A 40 -0.55 14.11 -3.54
N SER A 41 -0.05 13.45 -4.58
CA SER A 41 0.41 12.05 -4.51
C SER A 41 1.55 11.87 -3.51
N PHE A 42 2.50 12.79 -3.50
CA PHE A 42 3.60 12.77 -2.53
C PHE A 42 3.11 12.90 -1.10
N ASN A 43 2.18 13.83 -0.84
CA ASN A 43 1.58 14.00 0.49
C ASN A 43 0.83 12.75 0.94
N LEU A 44 0.03 12.13 0.06
CA LEU A 44 -0.63 10.86 0.36
C LEU A 44 0.36 9.74 0.70
N ALA A 45 1.48 9.65 -0.02
CA ALA A 45 2.53 8.67 0.27
C ALA A 45 3.16 8.92 1.67
N MET A 46 3.40 10.18 2.02
CA MET A 46 3.89 10.55 3.36
C MET A 46 2.89 10.21 4.46
N LEU A 47 1.59 10.44 4.23
CA LEU A 47 0.53 10.05 5.15
C LEU A 47 0.42 8.52 5.28
N ALA A 48 0.53 7.78 4.19
CA ALA A 48 0.59 6.32 4.19
C ALA A 48 1.78 5.78 5.02
N LYS A 49 2.94 6.45 4.95
CA LYS A 49 4.09 6.14 5.80
C LYS A 49 3.78 6.35 7.29
N GLN A 50 2.99 7.37 7.66
CA GLN A 50 2.56 7.54 9.06
C GLN A 50 1.62 6.41 9.49
N VAL A 51 0.69 5.98 8.63
CA VAL A 51 -0.16 4.80 8.89
C VAL A 51 0.68 3.56 9.15
N TRP A 52 1.69 3.31 8.31
CA TRP A 52 2.66 2.25 8.53
C TRP A 52 3.31 2.33 9.91
N ARG A 53 3.77 3.52 10.31
CA ARG A 53 4.41 3.74 11.60
C ARG A 53 3.46 3.43 12.77
N LEU A 54 2.16 3.78 12.64
CA LEU A 54 1.14 3.48 13.65
C LEU A 54 0.87 1.96 13.78
N LEU A 55 0.99 1.22 12.69
CA LEU A 55 0.84 -0.24 12.67
C LEU A 55 2.06 -0.95 13.24
N TYR A 56 3.25 -0.50 12.82
CA TYR A 56 4.51 -1.15 13.20
C TYR A 56 4.93 -0.89 14.64
N ASN A 57 4.68 0.32 15.15
CA ASN A 57 5.01 0.73 16.51
C ASN A 57 3.73 1.09 17.31
N PRO A 58 2.92 0.13 17.74
CA PRO A 58 1.65 0.39 18.43
C PRO A 58 1.83 1.05 19.81
N ASP A 59 2.99 0.87 20.44
CA ASP A 59 3.31 1.40 21.77
C ASP A 59 3.83 2.84 21.77
N PHE A 60 4.12 3.37 20.59
CA PHE A 60 4.53 4.76 20.42
C PHE A 60 3.41 5.71 20.91
N LEU A 61 3.78 6.77 21.64
CA LEU A 61 2.83 7.65 22.34
C LEU A 61 1.68 8.13 21.42
N CYS A 62 2.00 8.61 20.22
CA CYS A 62 0.98 9.07 19.27
C CYS A 62 0.04 7.92 18.84
N ALA A 63 0.56 6.71 18.64
CA ALA A 63 -0.25 5.54 18.28
C ALA A 63 -1.21 5.17 19.41
N ARG A 64 -0.74 5.21 20.66
CA ARG A 64 -1.57 4.95 21.86
C ARG A 64 -2.70 5.97 22.00
N VAL A 65 -2.40 7.27 21.83
CA VAL A 65 -3.40 8.35 21.90
C VAL A 65 -4.44 8.22 20.79
N LEU A 66 -4.00 7.99 19.55
CA LEU A 66 -4.91 7.81 18.42
C LEU A 66 -5.74 6.54 18.55
N ARG A 67 -5.14 5.45 19.03
CA ARG A 67 -5.85 4.18 19.32
C ARG A 67 -6.96 4.39 20.32
N ALA A 68 -6.65 4.98 21.47
CA ALA A 68 -7.63 5.21 22.53
C ALA A 68 -8.84 6.02 22.05
N LYS A 69 -8.60 7.02 21.17
CA LYS A 69 -9.65 7.95 20.72
C LYS A 69 -10.43 7.43 19.50
N TYR A 70 -9.78 6.81 18.51
CA TYR A 70 -10.37 6.57 17.20
C TYR A 70 -10.57 5.10 16.84
N TYR A 71 -9.74 4.19 17.35
CA TYR A 71 -9.83 2.74 17.10
C TYR A 71 -9.44 1.91 18.34
N PRO A 72 -10.24 1.97 19.42
CA PRO A 72 -9.92 1.31 20.69
C PRO A 72 -9.82 -0.21 20.57
N ASP A 73 -10.44 -0.80 19.56
CA ASP A 73 -10.34 -2.23 19.22
C ASP A 73 -8.95 -2.64 18.65
N GLY A 74 -8.03 -1.68 18.48
CA GLY A 74 -6.70 -1.90 17.93
C GLY A 74 -6.65 -2.15 16.43
N ARG A 75 -7.78 -2.13 15.73
CA ARG A 75 -7.89 -2.47 14.31
C ARG A 75 -7.79 -1.23 13.42
N LEU A 76 -6.60 -0.63 13.32
CA LEU A 76 -6.38 0.58 12.51
C LEU A 76 -6.85 0.41 11.05
N LEU A 77 -6.62 -0.74 10.43
CA LEU A 77 -7.03 -0.99 9.03
C LEU A 77 -8.55 -0.96 8.83
N LYS A 78 -9.34 -1.17 9.88
CA LYS A 78 -10.81 -1.11 9.86
C LYS A 78 -11.36 0.22 10.38
N ALA A 79 -10.48 1.15 10.75
CA ALA A 79 -10.89 2.45 11.28
C ALA A 79 -11.67 3.26 10.24
N LYS A 80 -12.69 3.96 10.70
CA LYS A 80 -13.59 4.79 9.89
C LYS A 80 -13.65 6.21 10.41
N LEU A 81 -14.03 7.12 9.52
CA LEU A 81 -14.31 8.50 9.89
C LEU A 81 -15.54 8.54 10.82
N LYS A 82 -15.40 9.26 11.94
CA LYS A 82 -16.49 9.54 12.88
C LYS A 82 -16.76 11.05 12.90
N SER A 83 -18.00 11.42 13.23
CA SER A 83 -18.34 12.83 13.47
C SER A 83 -17.43 13.42 14.54
N GLY A 84 -16.97 14.66 14.36
CA GLY A 84 -16.04 15.32 15.29
C GLY A 84 -14.58 14.86 15.21
N SER A 85 -14.21 14.11 14.18
CA SER A 85 -12.81 13.73 13.97
C SER A 85 -11.92 14.94 13.67
N SER A 86 -10.74 15.00 14.29
CA SER A 86 -9.76 16.06 14.03
C SER A 86 -9.23 16.01 12.58
N PHE A 87 -8.75 17.14 12.09
CA PHE A 87 -8.10 17.21 10.76
C PHE A 87 -6.91 16.25 10.64
N THR A 88 -6.13 16.10 11.71
CA THR A 88 -5.02 15.13 11.75
C THR A 88 -5.51 13.71 11.51
N TRP A 89 -6.61 13.31 12.17
CA TRP A 89 -7.17 11.98 11.97
C TRP A 89 -7.76 11.79 10.57
N GLN A 90 -8.40 12.80 10.02
CA GLN A 90 -8.88 12.78 8.64
C GLN A 90 -7.73 12.58 7.64
N SER A 91 -6.61 13.26 7.87
CA SER A 91 -5.39 13.09 7.07
C SER A 91 -4.81 11.67 7.18
N VAL A 92 -4.77 11.12 8.40
CA VAL A 92 -4.35 9.72 8.62
C VAL A 92 -5.26 8.74 7.88
N LEU A 93 -6.57 8.96 7.88
CA LEU A 93 -7.51 8.11 7.12
C LEU A 93 -7.32 8.21 5.61
N ALA A 94 -7.03 9.41 5.08
CA ALA A 94 -6.67 9.56 3.67
C ALA A 94 -5.40 8.77 3.33
N GLY A 95 -4.39 8.82 4.20
CA GLY A 95 -3.19 7.99 4.10
C GLY A 95 -3.49 6.49 4.23
N LEU A 96 -4.46 6.11 5.07
CA LEU A 96 -4.88 4.72 5.25
C LEU A 96 -5.48 4.14 3.97
N GLU A 97 -6.29 4.89 3.25
CA GLU A 97 -6.84 4.45 1.97
C GLU A 97 -5.74 4.28 0.90
N CYS A 98 -4.77 5.19 0.87
CA CYS A 98 -3.58 5.04 0.02
C CYS A 98 -2.77 3.78 0.42
N PHE A 99 -2.53 3.59 1.72
CA PHE A 99 -1.81 2.45 2.27
C PHE A 99 -2.46 1.12 1.90
N LYS A 100 -3.78 0.99 2.06
CA LYS A 100 -4.53 -0.24 1.76
C LYS A 100 -4.40 -0.70 0.31
N ARG A 101 -4.13 0.21 -0.62
CA ARG A 101 -3.95 -0.13 -2.04
C ARG A 101 -2.60 -0.77 -2.35
N GLY A 102 -1.59 -0.48 -1.53
CA GLY A 102 -0.20 -0.86 -1.85
C GLY A 102 0.49 -1.75 -0.82
N TYR A 103 -0.12 -1.99 0.36
CA TYR A 103 0.53 -2.85 1.34
C TYR A 103 0.36 -4.33 0.98
N ILE A 104 1.38 -5.09 1.25
CA ILE A 104 1.36 -6.55 1.12
C ILE A 104 2.00 -7.16 2.37
N TRP A 105 1.39 -8.21 2.91
CA TRP A 105 1.95 -8.99 3.99
C TRP A 105 3.12 -9.82 3.48
N ARG A 106 4.23 -9.75 4.19
CA ARG A 106 5.28 -10.74 4.04
C ARG A 106 4.94 -11.93 4.92
N VAL A 107 4.88 -13.10 4.33
CA VAL A 107 4.60 -14.33 5.07
C VAL A 107 5.85 -14.75 5.85
N GLY A 108 5.72 -14.81 7.18
CA GLY A 108 6.66 -15.46 8.07
C GLY A 108 6.16 -16.88 8.37
N ASP A 109 5.60 -17.09 9.56
CA ASP A 109 4.95 -18.33 9.96
C ASP A 109 3.54 -18.52 9.36
N GLY A 110 2.93 -17.44 8.86
CA GLY A 110 1.63 -17.45 8.21
C GLY A 110 0.42 -17.44 9.14
N THR A 111 0.60 -17.59 10.45
CA THR A 111 -0.49 -17.75 11.44
C THR A 111 -1.42 -16.55 11.57
N GLN A 112 -0.91 -15.34 11.30
CA GLN A 112 -1.63 -14.08 11.42
C GLN A 112 -2.29 -13.61 10.12
N ILE A 113 -2.05 -14.30 9.01
CA ILE A 113 -2.47 -13.85 7.68
C ILE A 113 -3.64 -14.68 7.21
N ASN A 114 -4.76 -14.01 6.93
CA ASN A 114 -5.93 -14.65 6.36
C ASN A 114 -5.80 -14.76 4.84
N ILE A 115 -5.93 -15.97 4.30
CA ILE A 115 -5.78 -16.28 2.89
C ILE A 115 -6.70 -15.43 2.01
N TRP A 116 -7.93 -15.20 2.43
CA TRP A 116 -9.00 -14.61 1.61
C TRP A 116 -9.14 -13.10 1.75
N ASN A 117 -8.79 -12.57 2.93
CA ASN A 117 -9.06 -11.18 3.26
C ASN A 117 -7.84 -10.28 3.20
N ASP A 118 -6.65 -10.83 3.43
CA ASP A 118 -5.42 -10.05 3.52
C ASP A 118 -4.69 -9.97 2.16
N ASN A 119 -3.88 -8.93 2.02
CA ASN A 119 -3.06 -8.71 0.84
C ASN A 119 -1.73 -9.45 1.04
N TRP A 120 -1.58 -10.64 0.48
CA TRP A 120 -0.35 -11.44 0.64
C TRP A 120 0.13 -12.07 -0.67
N THR A 121 -0.65 -11.98 -1.76
CA THR A 121 -0.30 -12.58 -3.05
C THR A 121 0.37 -11.56 -3.97
N PRO A 122 1.70 -11.60 -4.14
CA PRO A 122 2.39 -10.74 -5.09
C PRO A 122 2.02 -11.12 -6.52
N GLY A 123 1.94 -10.11 -7.40
CA GLY A 123 1.65 -10.32 -8.83
C GLY A 123 0.17 -10.33 -9.19
N SER A 124 -0.75 -10.30 -8.24
CA SER A 124 -2.16 -10.05 -8.52
C SER A 124 -2.47 -8.56 -8.50
N HIS A 125 -3.38 -8.10 -9.35
CA HIS A 125 -3.82 -6.70 -9.38
C HIS A 125 -4.35 -6.19 -8.03
N ASN A 126 -4.96 -7.07 -7.25
CA ASN A 126 -5.58 -6.76 -5.96
C ASN A 126 -4.76 -7.24 -4.76
N LEU A 127 -3.57 -7.82 -4.97
CA LEU A 127 -2.72 -8.40 -3.94
C LEU A 127 -3.42 -9.49 -3.08
N LYS A 128 -4.56 -9.99 -3.53
CA LYS A 128 -5.41 -10.98 -2.87
C LYS A 128 -5.63 -12.20 -3.75
N VAL A 129 -6.03 -13.27 -3.13
CA VAL A 129 -6.52 -14.46 -3.83
C VAL A 129 -7.81 -14.12 -4.57
N LEU A 130 -7.86 -14.38 -5.88
CA LEU A 130 -9.01 -14.05 -6.72
C LEU A 130 -9.99 -15.22 -6.87
N THR A 131 -9.54 -16.43 -6.60
CA THR A 131 -10.40 -17.62 -6.66
C THR A 131 -11.46 -17.57 -5.55
N PRO A 132 -12.72 -17.89 -5.85
CA PRO A 132 -13.75 -17.94 -4.83
C PRO A 132 -13.44 -19.05 -3.81
N ARG A 133 -13.71 -18.80 -2.54
CA ARG A 133 -13.42 -19.73 -1.44
C ARG A 133 -14.07 -21.10 -1.64
N GLY A 134 -15.27 -21.15 -2.25
CA GLY A 134 -16.01 -22.39 -2.43
C GLY A 134 -16.15 -23.18 -1.13
N ASN A 135 -15.89 -24.48 -1.18
CA ASN A 135 -15.92 -25.39 -0.02
C ASN A 135 -14.56 -25.53 0.67
N ILE A 136 -13.60 -24.65 0.40
CA ILE A 136 -12.26 -24.72 0.98
C ILE A 136 -12.33 -24.27 2.43
N VAL A 137 -11.94 -25.15 3.36
CA VAL A 137 -12.02 -24.93 4.80
C VAL A 137 -10.87 -24.09 5.33
N ILE A 138 -9.68 -24.19 4.71
CA ILE A 138 -8.48 -23.46 5.13
C ILE A 138 -8.71 -21.95 5.14
N SER A 139 -8.16 -21.28 6.15
CA SER A 139 -8.39 -19.86 6.40
C SER A 139 -7.11 -19.04 6.57
N THR A 140 -6.05 -19.64 7.06
CA THR A 140 -4.78 -18.97 7.38
C THR A 140 -3.64 -19.50 6.50
N VAL A 141 -2.64 -18.65 6.28
CA VAL A 141 -1.56 -18.95 5.33
C VAL A 141 -0.62 -20.03 5.85
N ASP A 142 -0.52 -20.23 7.16
CA ASP A 142 0.25 -21.33 7.76
C ASP A 142 -0.25 -22.70 7.31
N GLU A 143 -1.55 -22.84 7.04
CA GLU A 143 -2.13 -24.08 6.50
C GLU A 143 -1.66 -24.43 5.07
N LEU A 144 -1.01 -23.48 4.39
CA LEU A 144 -0.37 -23.67 3.08
C LEU A 144 1.12 -24.00 3.17
N ILE A 145 1.67 -24.04 4.38
CA ILE A 145 3.08 -24.31 4.64
C ILE A 145 3.17 -25.70 5.26
N ASN A 146 3.99 -26.57 4.67
CA ASN A 146 4.23 -27.89 5.23
C ASN A 146 4.97 -27.76 6.59
N PRO A 147 4.40 -28.25 7.69
CA PRO A 147 4.97 -28.08 9.03
C PRO A 147 6.30 -28.84 9.23
N ILE A 148 6.62 -29.82 8.38
CA ILE A 148 7.80 -30.67 8.51
C ILE A 148 9.04 -29.97 7.93
N ASP A 149 8.92 -29.42 6.73
CA ASP A 149 10.06 -28.84 5.99
C ASP A 149 9.97 -27.33 5.82
N GLY A 150 8.90 -26.70 6.31
CA GLY A 150 8.68 -25.25 6.22
C GLY A 150 8.51 -24.75 4.79
N ARG A 151 8.28 -25.63 3.84
CA ARG A 151 8.07 -25.29 2.42
C ARG A 151 6.61 -25.09 2.12
N TRP A 152 6.36 -24.34 1.08
CA TRP A 152 5.01 -24.15 0.56
C TRP A 152 4.47 -25.44 -0.05
N ASP A 153 3.21 -25.76 0.24
CA ASP A 153 2.48 -26.84 -0.45
C ASP A 153 2.09 -26.34 -1.85
N GLU A 154 2.86 -26.77 -2.84
CA GLU A 154 2.66 -26.33 -4.22
C GLU A 154 1.30 -26.74 -4.79
N GLU A 155 0.78 -27.88 -4.42
CA GLU A 155 -0.51 -28.39 -4.92
C GLU A 155 -1.66 -27.54 -4.38
N LEU A 156 -1.65 -27.23 -3.08
CA LEU A 156 -2.64 -26.35 -2.47
C LEU A 156 -2.54 -24.92 -3.03
N ILE A 157 -1.34 -24.41 -3.24
CA ILE A 157 -1.15 -23.06 -3.78
C ILE A 157 -1.61 -22.98 -5.24
N LYS A 158 -1.32 -23.99 -6.07
CA LYS A 158 -1.82 -24.06 -7.45
C LYS A 158 -3.34 -24.11 -7.50
N LEU A 159 -3.94 -24.85 -6.58
CA LEU A 159 -5.40 -24.94 -6.44
C LEU A 159 -6.01 -23.59 -6.07
N LEU A 160 -5.39 -22.87 -5.12
CA LEU A 160 -5.88 -21.59 -4.60
C LEU A 160 -5.64 -20.43 -5.55
N LEU A 161 -4.46 -20.32 -6.10
CA LEU A 161 -4.07 -19.16 -6.92
C LEU A 161 -4.39 -19.35 -8.41
N GLY A 162 -4.59 -20.58 -8.85
CA GLY A 162 -4.63 -20.91 -10.26
C GLY A 162 -3.24 -20.76 -10.92
N GLN A 163 -3.07 -21.39 -12.08
CA GLN A 163 -1.77 -21.53 -12.76
C GLN A 163 -1.08 -20.18 -13.07
N LEU A 164 -1.86 -19.16 -13.49
CA LEU A 164 -1.30 -17.84 -13.86
C LEU A 164 -0.76 -17.06 -12.66
N MET A 165 -1.44 -17.14 -11.53
CA MET A 165 -0.99 -16.43 -10.31
C MET A 165 0.15 -17.19 -9.62
N TYR A 166 0.18 -18.52 -9.72
CA TYR A 166 1.26 -19.33 -9.19
C TYR A 166 2.62 -18.98 -9.81
N THR A 167 2.69 -18.75 -11.11
CA THR A 167 3.94 -18.36 -11.79
C THR A 167 4.47 -17.01 -11.30
N GLY A 168 3.59 -16.05 -11.02
CA GLY A 168 3.97 -14.75 -10.42
C GLY A 168 4.45 -14.92 -8.98
N PHE A 169 3.76 -15.74 -8.19
CA PHE A 169 4.08 -16.04 -6.80
C PHE A 169 5.45 -16.76 -6.67
N SER A 170 5.71 -17.78 -7.49
CA SER A 170 6.98 -18.52 -7.49
C SER A 170 8.18 -17.63 -7.85
N LYS A 171 8.04 -16.76 -8.84
CA LYS A 171 9.08 -15.76 -9.19
C LYS A 171 9.36 -14.79 -8.05
N PHE A 172 8.34 -14.38 -7.32
CA PHE A 172 8.50 -13.45 -6.21
C PHE A 172 9.22 -14.11 -5.02
N GLN A 173 8.91 -15.36 -4.74
CA GLN A 173 9.60 -16.11 -3.68
C GLN A 173 11.11 -16.23 -3.94
N SER A 174 11.54 -16.52 -5.17
CA SER A 174 12.95 -16.59 -5.51
C SER A 174 13.68 -15.26 -5.32
N ILE A 175 13.01 -14.13 -5.54
CA ILE A 175 13.58 -12.79 -5.34
C ILE A 175 13.64 -12.40 -3.85
N VAL A 176 12.67 -12.82 -3.04
CA VAL A 176 12.56 -12.46 -1.62
C VAL A 176 13.56 -13.24 -0.76
N VAL A 177 13.88 -14.47 -1.13
CA VAL A 177 14.88 -15.28 -0.42
C VAL A 177 16.30 -14.67 -0.53
N GLU A 178 16.61 -13.96 -1.61
CA GLU A 178 17.93 -13.38 -1.82
C GLU A 178 18.16 -11.99 -1.19
N LYS A 179 17.14 -11.22 -0.87
CA LYS A 179 17.33 -9.77 -0.62
C LYS A 179 16.90 -9.17 0.70
N ILE A 180 16.14 -9.82 1.58
CA ILE A 180 15.63 -9.11 2.78
C ILE A 180 15.58 -9.97 4.04
N LEU A 181 16.64 -9.87 4.82
CA LEU A 181 16.71 -10.22 6.24
C LEU A 181 16.14 -9.06 7.10
N LEU A 182 14.83 -8.84 7.07
CA LEU A 182 14.16 -8.01 8.07
C LEU A 182 12.80 -8.64 8.40
N PRO A 183 12.50 -8.93 9.67
CA PRO A 183 11.20 -9.41 10.09
C PRO A 183 10.19 -8.27 9.95
N GLY A 184 9.07 -8.51 9.30
CA GLY A 184 7.98 -7.54 9.20
C GLY A 184 7.52 -7.29 7.77
N ILE A 185 6.60 -6.46 7.63
CA ILE A 185 5.84 -6.08 6.44
C ILE A 185 6.76 -5.48 5.37
N LEU A 186 6.77 -6.05 4.19
CA LEU A 186 7.38 -5.45 3.00
C LEU A 186 6.38 -4.48 2.40
N ILE A 187 6.61 -3.19 2.58
CA ILE A 187 5.88 -2.21 1.79
C ILE A 187 6.53 -2.19 0.41
N GLY A 188 5.80 -2.59 -0.60
CA GLY A 188 6.14 -2.34 -1.99
C GLY A 188 6.08 -0.86 -2.30
N MET A 189 6.92 -0.03 -1.64
CA MET A 189 7.08 1.39 -1.96
C MET A 189 7.66 1.61 -3.36
N ALA A 190 8.10 0.56 -4.04
CA ALA A 190 8.67 0.62 -5.38
C ALA A 190 7.68 1.06 -6.48
N TYR A 191 6.37 1.02 -6.20
CA TYR A 191 5.35 1.40 -7.18
C TYR A 191 4.68 2.75 -6.91
N LEU A 192 5.08 3.48 -5.87
CA LEU A 192 4.55 4.80 -5.54
C LEU A 192 5.53 5.96 -5.85
N LEU A 193 6.62 5.68 -6.56
CA LEU A 193 7.60 6.69 -6.98
C LEU A 193 7.60 6.86 -8.50
#